data_18d90a320a5c9822217c60eeec559c00
#
_entry.id   18d90a320a5c9822217c60eeec559c00
#
_cell.length_a   1.000
_cell.length_b   1.000
_cell.length_c   1.000
_cell.angle_alpha   90.00
_cell.angle_beta   90.00
_cell.angle_gamma   90.00
#
_symmetry.space_group_name_H-M   'P 1'
#
loop_
_entity.id
_entity.type
_entity.pdbx_description
1 polymer ?
#
loop_
_entity_poly.entity_id
_entity_poly.type
_entity_poly.pdbx_seq_one_letter_code
_entity_poly.pdbx_strand_id
1 'polypeptide(L)'
;FRRVLFRSQCLVGEDPAKVRRLIITASGGPFRTWTPAQLASATMHDALKHPNWSMGAKITIDSATMVNKAFEIIEARWLFDMPAEKITAVVHPQSIVHSMVEFVDGAVKAQLGVPDMRLPIRYALGETVRLATDDSPLTLGRMTQLTFEAPDTERFPGFTLGHYALRAGGTAACIINAANEVAVEAFLQQKIGFTHIYRLIEEALQAMPMIQNPSLADYVAVNDATRAYISSLIAK
;
A
#
# COMPACT_ATOMS: atom_id res chain seq x y z
N PHE A 1 5.14 3.27 6.29
CA PHE A 1 6.49 3.30 6.93
C PHE A 1 7.30 2.01 6.71
N ARG A 2 6.67 0.84 6.70
CA ARG A 2 7.38 -0.45 6.65
C ARG A 2 8.23 -0.66 5.38
N ARG A 3 7.71 -0.35 4.20
CA ARG A 3 8.42 -0.62 2.92
C ARG A 3 9.36 0.51 2.48
N VAL A 4 9.26 1.68 3.07
CA VAL A 4 10.23 2.77 2.88
C VAL A 4 11.63 2.31 3.23
N LEU A 5 11.79 1.57 4.32
CA LEU A 5 13.07 1.03 4.78
C LEU A 5 13.71 0.02 3.81
N PHE A 6 12.92 -0.66 2.99
CA PHE A 6 13.45 -1.49 1.90
C PHE A 6 13.87 -0.65 0.70
N ARG A 7 13.06 0.36 0.32
CA ARG A 7 13.34 1.23 -0.83
C ARG A 7 14.60 2.05 -0.64
N SER A 8 14.80 2.61 0.55
CA SER A 8 16.00 3.37 0.87
C SER A 8 17.29 2.56 0.64
N GLN A 9 17.26 1.24 0.88
CA GLN A 9 18.42 0.37 0.64
C GLN A 9 18.82 0.30 -0.84
N CYS A 10 17.87 0.41 -1.78
CA CYS A 10 18.17 0.43 -3.21
C CYS A 10 18.77 1.76 -3.68
N LEU A 11 18.62 2.82 -2.87
CA LEU A 11 19.10 4.18 -3.20
C LEU A 11 20.46 4.50 -2.56
N VAL A 12 20.94 3.66 -1.63
CA VAL A 12 22.25 3.92 -0.98
C VAL A 12 23.36 3.96 -2.00
N GLY A 13 24.12 5.08 -1.99
CA GLY A 13 25.24 5.31 -2.90
C GLY A 13 24.85 5.71 -4.31
N GLU A 14 23.56 5.94 -4.59
CA GLU A 14 23.08 6.36 -5.90
C GLU A 14 22.75 7.86 -5.93
N ASP A 15 22.88 8.47 -7.11
CA ASP A 15 22.44 9.82 -7.37
C ASP A 15 20.91 9.83 -7.58
N PRO A 16 20.11 10.51 -6.73
CA PRO A 16 18.66 10.60 -6.90
C PRO A 16 18.23 11.15 -8.26
N ALA A 17 19.03 12.02 -8.89
CA ALA A 17 18.75 12.58 -10.21
C ALA A 17 18.79 11.52 -11.32
N LYS A 18 19.45 10.38 -11.08
CA LYS A 18 19.57 9.27 -12.01
C LYS A 18 18.47 8.21 -11.82
N VAL A 19 17.57 8.41 -10.85
CA VAL A 19 16.42 7.52 -10.65
C VAL A 19 15.37 7.83 -11.71
N ARG A 20 15.07 6.83 -12.53
CA ARG A 20 14.00 6.89 -13.53
C ARG A 20 12.64 6.69 -12.88
N ARG A 21 12.51 5.65 -12.03
CA ARG A 21 11.29 5.36 -11.27
C ARG A 21 11.53 4.45 -10.07
N LEU A 22 10.63 4.58 -9.10
CA LEU A 22 10.48 3.62 -7.99
C LEU A 22 9.43 2.57 -8.36
N ILE A 23 9.73 1.29 -8.08
CA ILE A 23 8.83 0.18 -8.35
C ILE A 23 8.50 -0.48 -7.01
N ILE A 24 7.26 -0.34 -6.59
CA ILE A 24 6.74 -0.92 -5.34
C ILE A 24 6.23 -2.31 -5.64
N THR A 25 6.56 -3.30 -4.81
CA THR A 25 6.01 -4.64 -4.95
C THR A 25 4.79 -4.85 -4.06
N ALA A 26 3.81 -5.60 -4.52
CA ALA A 26 2.63 -6.03 -3.78
C ALA A 26 2.53 -7.55 -3.81
N SER A 27 2.07 -8.20 -2.74
CA SER A 27 1.74 -9.63 -2.78
C SER A 27 0.51 -9.94 -3.66
N GLY A 28 -0.33 -8.93 -3.89
CA GLY A 28 -1.64 -9.06 -4.51
C GLY A 28 -2.76 -9.43 -3.54
N GLY A 29 -2.41 -9.64 -2.25
CA GLY A 29 -3.39 -10.00 -1.22
C GLY A 29 -3.97 -11.40 -1.36
N PRO A 30 -4.92 -11.79 -0.49
CA PRO A 30 -5.52 -13.11 -0.48
C PRO A 30 -6.44 -13.35 -1.68
N PHE A 31 -6.93 -12.30 -2.31
CA PHE A 31 -7.94 -12.36 -3.37
C PHE A 31 -7.39 -12.24 -4.78
N ARG A 32 -6.05 -12.27 -4.96
CA ARG A 32 -5.38 -12.06 -6.25
C ARG A 32 -5.96 -12.89 -7.40
N THR A 33 -6.38 -14.13 -7.13
CA THR A 33 -6.92 -15.06 -8.12
C THR A 33 -8.45 -15.15 -8.12
N TRP A 34 -9.14 -14.38 -7.27
CA TRP A 34 -10.58 -14.44 -7.15
C TRP A 34 -11.28 -13.72 -8.30
N THR A 35 -12.40 -14.27 -8.75
CA THR A 35 -13.29 -13.64 -9.72
C THR A 35 -14.10 -12.51 -9.06
N PRO A 36 -14.67 -11.55 -9.84
CA PRO A 36 -15.55 -10.52 -9.30
C PRO A 36 -16.74 -11.09 -8.49
N ALA A 37 -17.31 -12.20 -8.92
CA ALA A 37 -18.41 -12.85 -8.20
C ALA A 37 -17.96 -13.39 -6.84
N GLN A 38 -16.76 -13.97 -6.75
CA GLN A 38 -16.18 -14.41 -5.48
C GLN A 38 -15.88 -13.22 -4.56
N LEU A 39 -15.34 -12.11 -5.10
CA LEU A 39 -15.08 -10.89 -4.33
C LEU A 39 -16.36 -10.30 -3.72
N ALA A 40 -17.49 -10.36 -4.42
CA ALA A 40 -18.77 -9.88 -3.91
C ALA A 40 -19.27 -10.65 -2.68
N SER A 41 -18.86 -11.93 -2.54
CA SER A 41 -19.19 -12.80 -1.41
C SER A 41 -18.05 -12.99 -0.41
N ALA A 42 -16.94 -12.24 -0.56
CA ALA A 42 -15.77 -12.36 0.29
C ALA A 42 -16.09 -12.02 1.75
N THR A 43 -15.71 -12.92 2.64
CA THR A 43 -15.93 -12.77 4.07
C THR A 43 -14.69 -12.13 4.75
N MET A 44 -14.89 -11.60 5.96
CA MET A 44 -13.79 -11.15 6.81
C MET A 44 -12.75 -12.26 7.02
N HIS A 45 -13.19 -13.50 7.23
CA HIS A 45 -12.31 -14.64 7.45
C HIS A 45 -11.40 -14.91 6.23
N ASP A 46 -11.94 -14.77 5.02
CA ASP A 46 -11.16 -14.96 3.79
C ASP A 46 -10.16 -13.81 3.59
N ALA A 47 -10.57 -12.58 3.86
CA ALA A 47 -9.74 -11.40 3.73
C ALA A 47 -8.56 -11.37 4.72
N LEU A 48 -8.71 -11.98 5.91
CA LEU A 48 -7.65 -12.06 6.92
C LEU A 48 -6.60 -13.14 6.62
N LYS A 49 -6.81 -14.01 5.64
CA LYS A 49 -5.84 -15.06 5.23
C LYS A 49 -4.78 -14.52 4.28
N HIS A 50 -3.87 -13.66 4.80
CA HIS A 50 -2.78 -13.15 3.96
C HIS A 50 -1.78 -14.28 3.63
N PRO A 51 -1.37 -14.48 2.35
CA PRO A 51 -0.57 -15.64 1.94
C PRO A 51 0.84 -15.66 2.51
N ASN A 52 1.48 -14.51 2.76
CA ASN A 52 2.91 -14.43 3.07
C ASN A 52 3.24 -13.69 4.37
N TRP A 53 2.31 -12.89 4.90
CA TRP A 53 2.58 -12.01 6.05
C TRP A 53 1.60 -12.25 7.18
N SER A 54 2.11 -12.35 8.40
CA SER A 54 1.31 -12.23 9.61
C SER A 54 1.26 -10.76 10.03
N MET A 55 0.08 -10.15 9.97
CA MET A 55 -0.10 -8.71 10.20
C MET A 55 -1.36 -8.45 11.01
N GLY A 56 -1.49 -7.22 11.53
CA GLY A 56 -2.73 -6.77 12.16
C GLY A 56 -3.92 -6.78 11.19
N ALA A 57 -5.14 -6.88 11.72
CA ALA A 57 -6.35 -7.02 10.92
C ALA A 57 -6.53 -5.89 9.90
N LYS A 58 -6.41 -4.62 10.33
CA LYS A 58 -6.59 -3.45 9.45
C LYS A 58 -5.68 -3.50 8.21
N ILE A 59 -4.38 -3.67 8.38
CA ILE A 59 -3.44 -3.69 7.27
C ILE A 59 -3.60 -4.92 6.38
N THR A 60 -4.12 -6.03 6.92
CA THR A 60 -4.43 -7.23 6.14
C THR A 60 -5.60 -6.97 5.19
N ILE A 61 -6.65 -6.28 5.66
CA ILE A 61 -7.76 -5.84 4.79
C ILE A 61 -7.28 -4.81 3.76
N ASP A 62 -6.45 -3.84 4.15
CA ASP A 62 -5.86 -2.88 3.20
C ASP A 62 -5.02 -3.56 2.12
N SER A 63 -4.35 -4.66 2.46
CA SER A 63 -3.63 -5.49 1.48
C SER A 63 -4.61 -6.22 0.54
N ALA A 64 -5.71 -6.75 1.07
CA ALA A 64 -6.73 -7.44 0.30
C ALA A 64 -7.44 -6.51 -0.71
N THR A 65 -7.71 -5.26 -0.32
CA THR A 65 -8.33 -4.22 -1.17
C THR A 65 -7.32 -3.51 -2.09
N MET A 66 -6.02 -3.73 -1.92
CA MET A 66 -4.91 -2.98 -2.54
C MET A 66 -4.83 -1.50 -2.11
N VAL A 67 -5.64 -1.03 -1.17
CA VAL A 67 -5.57 0.34 -0.62
C VAL A 67 -4.24 0.56 0.11
N ASN A 68 -3.68 -0.47 0.77
CA ASN A 68 -2.33 -0.36 1.35
C ASN A 68 -1.30 0.09 0.31
N LYS A 69 -1.44 -0.37 -0.93
CA LYS A 69 -0.53 0.02 -2.00
C LYS A 69 -0.73 1.47 -2.44
N ALA A 70 -1.96 1.95 -2.40
CA ALA A 70 -2.25 3.37 -2.61
C ALA A 70 -1.55 4.25 -1.56
N PHE A 71 -1.62 3.89 -0.27
CA PHE A 71 -0.88 4.61 0.78
C PHE A 71 0.63 4.55 0.58
N GLU A 72 1.18 3.42 0.17
CA GLU A 72 2.62 3.32 -0.09
C GLU A 72 3.08 4.17 -1.30
N ILE A 73 2.23 4.41 -2.29
CA ILE A 73 2.49 5.36 -3.39
C ILE A 73 2.53 6.79 -2.84
N ILE A 74 1.56 7.16 -1.99
CA ILE A 74 1.53 8.48 -1.33
C ILE A 74 2.77 8.67 -0.45
N GLU A 75 3.10 7.68 0.38
CA GLU A 75 4.30 7.71 1.22
C GLU A 75 5.58 7.88 0.39
N ALA A 76 5.70 7.15 -0.72
CA ALA A 76 6.88 7.20 -1.58
C ALA A 76 7.09 8.60 -2.19
N ARG A 77 6.01 9.30 -2.57
CA ARG A 77 6.06 10.69 -3.05
C ARG A 77 6.73 11.62 -2.02
N TRP A 78 6.27 11.54 -0.78
CA TRP A 78 6.72 12.44 0.26
C TRP A 78 8.08 12.08 0.85
N LEU A 79 8.38 10.80 1.01
CA LEU A 79 9.61 10.34 1.66
C LEU A 79 10.83 10.32 0.74
N PHE A 80 10.62 10.22 -0.57
CA PHE A 80 11.70 10.21 -1.56
C PHE A 80 11.68 11.43 -2.49
N ASP A 81 10.79 12.38 -2.23
CA ASP A 81 10.54 13.54 -3.12
C ASP A 81 10.40 13.15 -4.60
N MET A 82 9.73 12.02 -4.84
CA MET A 82 9.61 11.43 -6.18
C MET A 82 8.27 11.85 -6.81
N PRO A 83 8.25 12.38 -8.04
CA PRO A 83 7.00 12.68 -8.75
C PRO A 83 6.09 11.45 -8.87
N ALA A 84 4.78 11.65 -8.78
CA ALA A 84 3.80 10.55 -8.78
C ALA A 84 3.90 9.62 -10.00
N GLU A 85 4.19 10.19 -11.17
CA GLU A 85 4.37 9.47 -12.43
C GLU A 85 5.63 8.60 -12.48
N LYS A 86 6.57 8.85 -11.57
CA LYS A 86 7.78 8.03 -11.40
C LYS A 86 7.61 6.95 -10.33
N ILE A 87 6.43 6.79 -9.75
CA ILE A 87 6.15 5.75 -8.77
C ILE A 87 5.19 4.75 -9.40
N THR A 88 5.63 3.50 -9.55
CA THR A 88 4.82 2.41 -10.10
C THR A 88 4.74 1.26 -9.12
N ALA A 89 3.84 0.32 -9.36
CA ALA A 89 3.80 -0.91 -8.59
C ALA A 89 3.62 -2.13 -9.51
N VAL A 90 4.11 -3.27 -9.01
CA VAL A 90 3.91 -4.58 -9.62
C VAL A 90 3.44 -5.57 -8.56
N VAL A 91 2.65 -6.54 -8.96
CA VAL A 91 2.28 -7.66 -8.11
C VAL A 91 3.39 -8.72 -8.20
N HIS A 92 3.93 -9.09 -7.04
CA HIS A 92 4.97 -10.11 -6.86
C HIS A 92 4.50 -11.07 -5.76
N PRO A 93 3.80 -12.15 -6.13
CA PRO A 93 3.12 -13.02 -5.16
C PRO A 93 4.04 -13.66 -4.13
N GLN A 94 5.29 -13.96 -4.51
CA GLN A 94 6.25 -14.59 -3.62
C GLN A 94 6.76 -13.67 -2.50
N SER A 95 6.59 -12.34 -2.65
CA SER A 95 7.01 -11.33 -1.67
C SER A 95 8.48 -11.43 -1.25
N ILE A 96 9.35 -11.87 -2.16
CA ILE A 96 10.80 -11.96 -1.96
C ILE A 96 11.49 -10.66 -2.37
N VAL A 97 11.08 -10.09 -3.51
CA VAL A 97 11.50 -8.75 -3.91
C VAL A 97 10.59 -7.74 -3.21
N HIS A 98 11.18 -6.90 -2.34
CA HIS A 98 10.41 -5.96 -1.51
C HIS A 98 10.29 -4.57 -2.11
N SER A 99 11.25 -4.18 -2.95
CA SER A 99 11.22 -2.94 -3.72
C SER A 99 12.28 -2.98 -4.83
N MET A 100 12.09 -2.14 -5.84
CA MET A 100 13.05 -1.97 -6.92
C MET A 100 13.17 -0.48 -7.27
N VAL A 101 14.33 -0.11 -7.80
CA VAL A 101 14.62 1.22 -8.36
C VAL A 101 15.16 1.02 -9.76
N GLU A 102 14.54 1.65 -10.74
CA GLU A 102 15.02 1.69 -12.12
C GLU A 102 15.77 3.01 -12.36
N PHE A 103 16.92 2.94 -12.98
CA PHE A 103 17.78 4.07 -13.30
C PHE A 103 17.64 4.49 -14.76
N VAL A 104 18.20 5.67 -15.10
CA VAL A 104 18.09 6.26 -16.44
C VAL A 104 18.83 5.44 -17.51
N ASP A 105 19.80 4.63 -17.14
CA ASP A 105 20.54 3.70 -18.00
C ASP A 105 19.82 2.38 -18.24
N GLY A 106 18.64 2.19 -17.61
CA GLY A 106 17.83 0.96 -17.67
C GLY A 106 18.21 -0.10 -16.65
N ALA A 107 19.23 0.11 -15.82
CA ALA A 107 19.56 -0.81 -14.73
C ALA A 107 18.45 -0.80 -13.67
N VAL A 108 18.23 -1.96 -13.03
CA VAL A 108 17.27 -2.10 -11.92
C VAL A 108 17.99 -2.67 -10.71
N LYS A 109 17.98 -1.93 -9.60
CA LYS A 109 18.39 -2.45 -8.28
C LYS A 109 17.18 -2.94 -7.53
N ALA A 110 17.29 -4.11 -6.92
CA ALA A 110 16.22 -4.71 -6.13
C ALA A 110 16.73 -5.11 -4.74
N GLN A 111 15.88 -4.92 -3.73
CA GLN A 111 16.14 -5.44 -2.41
C GLN A 111 15.33 -6.73 -2.23
N LEU A 112 16.04 -7.84 -2.00
CA LEU A 112 15.48 -9.16 -1.76
C LEU A 112 15.67 -9.56 -0.30
N GLY A 113 14.73 -10.34 0.22
CA GLY A 113 14.81 -10.90 1.56
C GLY A 113 13.63 -11.81 1.87
N VAL A 114 13.70 -12.52 2.98
CA VAL A 114 12.52 -13.21 3.51
C VAL A 114 11.46 -12.19 3.90
N PRO A 115 10.15 -12.52 3.88
CA PRO A 115 9.07 -11.60 4.25
C PRO A 115 9.01 -11.38 5.77
N ASP A 116 10.04 -10.74 6.30
CA ASP A 116 10.22 -10.43 7.71
C ASP A 116 10.61 -8.96 7.92
N MET A 117 9.82 -8.25 8.73
CA MET A 117 10.05 -6.85 9.04
C MET A 117 11.25 -6.59 9.93
N ARG A 118 11.76 -7.59 10.64
CA ARG A 118 12.98 -7.45 11.45
C ARG A 118 14.18 -7.04 10.59
N LEU A 119 14.25 -7.52 9.36
CA LEU A 119 15.34 -7.20 8.42
C LEU A 119 15.45 -5.68 8.15
N PRO A 120 14.42 -5.00 7.62
CA PRO A 120 14.53 -3.57 7.32
C PRO A 120 14.54 -2.70 8.58
N ILE A 121 13.89 -3.12 9.66
CA ILE A 121 13.91 -2.39 10.94
C ILE A 121 15.33 -2.42 11.53
N ARG A 122 15.98 -3.58 11.55
CA ARG A 122 17.36 -3.73 12.02
C ARG A 122 18.32 -2.85 11.20
N TYR A 123 18.16 -2.82 9.90
CA TYR A 123 18.97 -1.96 9.02
C TYR A 123 18.80 -0.47 9.36
N ALA A 124 17.56 -0.03 9.61
CA ALA A 124 17.29 1.36 9.98
C ALA A 124 17.84 1.73 11.37
N LEU A 125 17.70 0.84 12.36
CA LEU A 125 18.22 1.05 13.71
C LEU A 125 19.76 0.97 13.78
N GLY A 126 20.37 0.25 12.87
CA GLY A 126 21.82 0.17 12.71
C GLY A 126 22.44 1.32 11.91
N GLU A 127 21.73 2.42 11.72
CA GLU A 127 22.22 3.59 10.96
C GLU A 127 22.77 3.20 9.57
N THR A 128 22.04 2.32 8.88
CA THR A 128 22.40 1.75 7.57
C THR A 128 23.57 0.76 7.58
N VAL A 129 24.10 0.41 8.74
CA VAL A 129 25.06 -0.69 8.87
C VAL A 129 24.34 -2.04 8.91
N ARG A 130 24.90 -3.05 8.22
CA ARG A 130 24.35 -4.40 8.26
C ARG A 130 24.85 -5.15 9.48
N LEU A 131 23.96 -5.31 10.44
CA LEU A 131 24.21 -6.07 11.65
C LEU A 131 24.01 -7.56 11.41
N ALA A 132 24.90 -8.40 12.00
CA ALA A 132 24.75 -9.84 11.97
C ALA A 132 23.44 -10.30 12.65
N THR A 133 22.94 -11.45 12.24
CA THR A 133 21.68 -12.02 12.75
C THR A 133 21.71 -13.54 12.64
N ASP A 134 21.03 -14.19 13.57
CA ASP A 134 20.75 -15.62 13.57
C ASP A 134 19.46 -15.97 12.80
N ASP A 135 18.76 -14.96 12.24
CA ASP A 135 17.57 -15.19 11.42
C ASP A 135 17.93 -15.99 10.16
N SER A 136 17.04 -16.88 9.74
CA SER A 136 17.23 -17.69 8.55
C SER A 136 17.41 -16.81 7.30
N PRO A 137 18.51 -16.97 6.54
CA PRO A 137 18.75 -16.19 5.35
C PRO A 137 17.84 -16.62 4.20
N LEU A 138 17.69 -15.73 3.22
CA LEU A 138 17.06 -16.07 1.96
C LEU A 138 17.95 -17.10 1.21
N THR A 139 17.41 -18.29 0.95
CA THR A 139 18.13 -19.36 0.23
C THR A 139 17.73 -19.36 -1.24
N LEU A 140 18.52 -18.72 -2.09
CA LEU A 140 18.22 -18.59 -3.53
C LEU A 140 18.08 -19.95 -4.23
N GLY A 141 18.86 -20.95 -3.84
CA GLY A 141 18.78 -22.31 -4.42
C GLY A 141 17.46 -23.04 -4.17
N ARG A 142 16.62 -22.57 -3.26
CA ARG A 142 15.25 -23.09 -3.03
C ARG A 142 14.19 -22.32 -3.80
N MET A 143 14.56 -21.22 -4.45
CA MET A 143 13.64 -20.41 -5.25
C MET A 143 13.70 -20.86 -6.70
N THR A 144 12.59 -21.36 -7.21
CA THR A 144 12.48 -21.81 -8.58
C THR A 144 12.07 -20.68 -9.53
N GLN A 145 11.35 -19.67 -9.03
CA GLN A 145 10.77 -18.62 -9.87
C GLN A 145 10.43 -17.36 -9.07
N LEU A 146 10.65 -16.21 -9.68
CA LEU A 146 10.10 -14.90 -9.27
C LEU A 146 9.19 -14.40 -10.39
N THR A 147 7.93 -14.11 -10.05
CA THR A 147 6.93 -13.66 -11.03
C THR A 147 6.50 -12.24 -10.72
N PHE A 148 6.19 -11.50 -11.78
CA PHE A 148 5.71 -10.12 -11.70
C PHE A 148 4.52 -9.96 -12.63
N GLU A 149 3.45 -9.33 -12.11
CA GLU A 149 2.19 -9.10 -12.82
C GLU A 149 1.82 -7.62 -12.71
N ALA A 150 1.11 -7.09 -13.69
CA ALA A 150 0.50 -5.78 -13.57
C ALA A 150 -0.62 -5.83 -12.51
N PRO A 151 -0.81 -4.77 -11.69
CA PRO A 151 -1.96 -4.68 -10.80
C PRO A 151 -3.27 -4.69 -11.60
N ASP A 152 -4.23 -5.50 -11.18
CA ASP A 152 -5.58 -5.52 -11.75
C ASP A 152 -6.42 -4.41 -11.10
N THR A 153 -6.50 -3.27 -11.78
CA THR A 153 -7.20 -2.09 -11.29
C THR A 153 -8.72 -2.16 -11.45
N GLU A 154 -9.23 -3.08 -12.26
CA GLU A 154 -10.67 -3.30 -12.41
C GLU A 154 -11.22 -4.07 -11.20
N ARG A 155 -10.56 -5.17 -10.81
CA ARG A 155 -10.95 -5.95 -9.64
C ARG A 155 -10.57 -5.28 -8.31
N PHE A 156 -9.48 -4.53 -8.30
CA PHE A 156 -8.93 -3.86 -7.11
C PHE A 156 -8.73 -2.36 -7.35
N PRO A 157 -9.82 -1.60 -7.54
CA PRO A 157 -9.73 -0.17 -7.83
C PRO A 157 -9.10 0.64 -6.68
N GLY A 158 -9.07 0.11 -5.46
CA GLY A 158 -8.37 0.70 -4.32
C GLY A 158 -6.90 1.05 -4.61
N PHE A 159 -6.25 0.31 -5.52
CA PHE A 159 -4.91 0.62 -5.98
C PHE A 159 -4.78 2.02 -6.62
N THR A 160 -5.80 2.45 -7.36
CA THR A 160 -5.75 3.73 -8.10
C THR A 160 -5.82 4.97 -7.22
N LEU A 161 -6.30 4.81 -5.97
CA LEU A 161 -6.48 5.90 -5.01
C LEU A 161 -5.19 6.65 -4.68
N GLY A 162 -4.03 5.96 -4.72
CA GLY A 162 -2.74 6.59 -4.47
C GLY A 162 -2.39 7.66 -5.50
N HIS A 163 -2.44 7.32 -6.77
CA HIS A 163 -2.21 8.27 -7.85
C HIS A 163 -3.31 9.33 -7.95
N TYR A 164 -4.56 8.97 -7.64
CA TYR A 164 -5.65 9.95 -7.55
C TYR A 164 -5.33 11.00 -6.48
N ALA A 165 -4.99 10.57 -5.25
CA ALA A 165 -4.68 11.48 -4.15
C ALA A 165 -3.53 12.43 -4.49
N LEU A 166 -2.47 11.93 -5.14
CA LEU A 166 -1.31 12.74 -5.51
C LEU A 166 -1.63 13.76 -6.62
N ARG A 167 -2.52 13.42 -7.56
CA ARG A 167 -2.97 14.36 -8.58
C ARG A 167 -3.96 15.39 -8.05
N ALA A 168 -4.91 14.97 -7.22
CA ALA A 168 -5.91 15.86 -6.63
C ALA A 168 -5.28 16.83 -5.62
N GLY A 169 -4.26 16.38 -4.89
CA GLY A 169 -3.59 17.19 -3.87
C GLY A 169 -4.48 17.46 -2.65
N GLY A 170 -4.15 18.54 -1.92
CA GLY A 170 -4.94 19.01 -0.80
C GLY A 170 -5.30 17.94 0.22
N THR A 171 -6.57 17.90 0.61
CA THR A 171 -7.10 16.95 1.61
C THR A 171 -7.44 15.56 1.07
N ALA A 172 -7.19 15.25 -0.22
CA ALA A 172 -7.58 13.98 -0.83
C ALA A 172 -7.07 12.75 -0.08
N ALA A 173 -5.78 12.72 0.27
CA ALA A 173 -5.20 11.60 1.01
C ALA A 173 -5.83 11.43 2.40
N CYS A 174 -6.17 12.54 3.07
CA CYS A 174 -6.85 12.54 4.37
C CYS A 174 -8.25 11.93 4.26
N ILE A 175 -9.03 12.34 3.26
CA ILE A 175 -10.37 11.81 3.00
C ILE A 175 -10.30 10.30 2.76
N ILE A 176 -9.40 9.84 1.88
CA ILE A 176 -9.20 8.41 1.59
C ILE A 176 -8.87 7.64 2.86
N ASN A 177 -7.94 8.13 3.67
CA ASN A 177 -7.53 7.45 4.89
C ASN A 177 -8.68 7.37 5.90
N ALA A 178 -9.37 8.49 6.17
CA ALA A 178 -10.47 8.54 7.12
C ALA A 178 -11.63 7.62 6.72
N ALA A 179 -12.01 7.66 5.43
CA ALA A 179 -13.06 6.78 4.89
C ALA A 179 -12.66 5.30 4.95
N ASN A 180 -11.42 4.98 4.56
CA ASN A 180 -10.91 3.62 4.60
C ASN A 180 -10.89 3.04 6.02
N GLU A 181 -10.47 3.81 7.01
CA GLU A 181 -10.44 3.34 8.40
C GLU A 181 -11.83 2.95 8.90
N VAL A 182 -12.84 3.79 8.65
CA VAL A 182 -14.23 3.52 9.08
C VAL A 182 -14.81 2.34 8.28
N ALA A 183 -14.59 2.29 6.97
CA ALA A 183 -15.09 1.20 6.12
C ALA A 183 -14.45 -0.16 6.47
N VAL A 184 -13.13 -0.18 6.73
CA VAL A 184 -12.43 -1.41 7.13
C VAL A 184 -12.92 -1.89 8.50
N GLU A 185 -13.13 -0.99 9.45
CA GLU A 185 -13.69 -1.34 10.75
C GLU A 185 -15.10 -1.94 10.61
N ALA A 186 -15.96 -1.32 9.80
CA ALA A 186 -17.30 -1.82 9.53
C ALA A 186 -17.30 -3.20 8.84
N PHE A 187 -16.36 -3.44 7.93
CA PHE A 187 -16.18 -4.76 7.32
C PHE A 187 -15.72 -5.80 8.34
N LEU A 188 -14.77 -5.47 9.21
CA LEU A 188 -14.34 -6.35 10.30
C LEU A 188 -15.45 -6.65 11.30
N GLN A 189 -16.39 -5.72 11.47
CA GLN A 189 -17.62 -5.92 12.25
C GLN A 189 -18.77 -6.59 11.46
N GLN A 190 -18.51 -7.01 10.21
CA GLN A 190 -19.48 -7.65 9.32
C GLN A 190 -20.73 -6.79 9.02
N LYS A 191 -20.62 -5.48 9.12
CA LYS A 191 -21.71 -4.53 8.82
C LYS A 191 -21.83 -4.22 7.32
N ILE A 192 -20.75 -4.39 6.58
CA ILE A 192 -20.67 -4.18 5.14
C ILE A 192 -19.93 -5.32 4.45
N GLY A 193 -20.16 -5.50 3.13
CA GLY A 193 -19.41 -6.44 2.30
C GLY A 193 -18.05 -5.88 1.85
N PHE A 194 -17.15 -6.77 1.39
CA PHE A 194 -15.80 -6.43 0.98
C PHE A 194 -15.76 -5.33 -0.10
N THR A 195 -16.56 -5.45 -1.14
CA THR A 195 -16.59 -4.49 -2.25
C THR A 195 -17.15 -3.12 -1.85
N HIS A 196 -17.89 -3.03 -0.73
CA HIS A 196 -18.40 -1.76 -0.22
C HIS A 196 -17.28 -0.88 0.36
N ILE A 197 -16.15 -1.45 0.80
CA ILE A 197 -15.02 -0.65 1.31
C ILE A 197 -14.61 0.41 0.29
N TYR A 198 -14.32 0.02 -0.95
CA TYR A 198 -13.93 0.97 -1.99
C TYR A 198 -15.04 1.96 -2.33
N ARG A 199 -16.30 1.49 -2.43
CA ARG A 199 -17.45 2.37 -2.73
C ARG A 199 -17.62 3.49 -1.72
N LEU A 200 -17.47 3.18 -0.43
CA LEU A 200 -17.55 4.20 0.64
C LEU A 200 -16.41 5.22 0.54
N ILE A 201 -15.20 4.79 0.15
CA ILE A 201 -14.09 5.73 -0.07
C ILE A 201 -14.40 6.65 -1.26
N GLU A 202 -14.94 6.09 -2.34
CA GLU A 202 -15.33 6.84 -3.53
C GLU A 202 -16.45 7.85 -3.22
N GLU A 203 -17.47 7.45 -2.47
CA GLU A 203 -18.54 8.34 -1.98
C GLU A 203 -17.98 9.47 -1.11
N ALA A 204 -17.01 9.17 -0.22
CA ALA A 204 -16.37 10.21 0.58
C ALA A 204 -15.64 11.24 -0.28
N LEU A 205 -14.91 10.78 -1.32
CA LEU A 205 -14.19 11.67 -2.23
C LEU A 205 -15.12 12.57 -3.05
N GLN A 206 -16.35 12.13 -3.32
CA GLN A 206 -17.36 12.92 -4.01
C GLN A 206 -18.08 13.91 -3.10
N ALA A 207 -18.29 13.54 -1.82
CA ALA A 207 -19.10 14.32 -0.89
C ALA A 207 -18.30 15.32 -0.06
N MET A 208 -17.02 15.03 0.24
CA MET A 208 -16.22 15.89 1.11
C MET A 208 -15.54 17.03 0.35
N PRO A 209 -15.44 18.22 0.96
CA PRO A 209 -14.77 19.37 0.33
C PRO A 209 -13.27 19.11 0.18
N MET A 210 -12.75 19.38 -1.01
CA MET A 210 -11.32 19.31 -1.33
C MET A 210 -10.65 20.65 -1.05
N ILE A 211 -9.87 20.75 0.04
CA ILE A 211 -9.13 21.96 0.42
C ILE A 211 -7.71 21.84 -0.13
N GLN A 212 -7.30 22.76 -1.02
CA GLN A 212 -6.03 22.65 -1.75
C GLN A 212 -4.78 22.98 -0.94
N ASN A 213 -4.82 23.92 -0.05
CA ASN A 213 -3.69 24.27 0.82
C ASN A 213 -4.13 24.19 2.29
N PRO A 214 -4.39 22.95 2.79
CA PRO A 214 -4.99 22.78 4.10
C PRO A 214 -4.00 23.11 5.22
N SER A 215 -4.51 23.79 6.25
CA SER A 215 -3.87 23.88 7.55
C SER A 215 -4.01 22.57 8.32
N LEU A 216 -3.32 22.42 9.44
CA LEU A 216 -3.51 21.27 10.34
C LEU A 216 -4.97 21.20 10.85
N ALA A 217 -5.58 22.34 11.15
CA ALA A 217 -6.98 22.39 11.58
C ALA A 217 -7.95 21.91 10.49
N ASP A 218 -7.67 22.23 9.21
CA ASP A 218 -8.46 21.74 8.08
C ASP A 218 -8.35 20.22 7.94
N TYR A 219 -7.14 19.66 8.11
CA TYR A 219 -6.97 18.20 8.08
C TYR A 219 -7.77 17.51 9.19
N VAL A 220 -7.76 18.04 10.42
CA VAL A 220 -8.54 17.49 11.53
C VAL A 220 -10.04 17.58 11.22
N ALA A 221 -10.52 18.76 10.79
CA ALA A 221 -11.93 18.95 10.47
C ALA A 221 -12.41 18.03 9.33
N VAL A 222 -11.63 17.89 8.25
CA VAL A 222 -11.96 17.01 7.12
C VAL A 222 -11.94 15.54 7.54
N ASN A 223 -10.96 15.12 8.35
CA ASN A 223 -10.92 13.77 8.89
C ASN A 223 -12.19 13.45 9.68
N ASP A 224 -12.57 14.30 10.62
CA ASP A 224 -13.73 14.08 11.50
C ASP A 224 -15.04 14.11 10.70
N ALA A 225 -15.19 15.06 9.78
CA ALA A 225 -16.35 15.15 8.90
C ALA A 225 -16.48 13.89 8.01
N THR A 226 -15.38 13.41 7.45
CA THR A 226 -15.36 12.21 6.62
C THR A 226 -15.77 10.98 7.43
N ARG A 227 -15.22 10.80 8.63
CA ARG A 227 -15.59 9.70 9.53
C ARG A 227 -17.07 9.72 9.88
N ALA A 228 -17.60 10.89 10.26
CA ALA A 228 -19.02 11.05 10.59
C ALA A 228 -19.91 10.73 9.39
N TYR A 229 -19.54 11.20 8.19
CA TYR A 229 -20.26 10.94 6.96
C TYR A 229 -20.34 9.44 6.64
N ILE A 230 -19.19 8.75 6.61
CA ILE A 230 -19.16 7.31 6.32
C ILE A 230 -19.91 6.51 7.38
N SER A 231 -19.77 6.85 8.66
CA SER A 231 -20.54 6.21 9.72
C SER A 231 -22.05 6.36 9.53
N SER A 232 -22.50 7.51 9.04
CA SER A 232 -23.93 7.76 8.76
C SER A 232 -24.46 6.94 7.59
N LEU A 233 -23.62 6.62 6.59
CA LEU A 233 -23.98 5.75 5.46
C LEU A 233 -24.12 4.29 5.89
N ILE A 234 -23.24 3.83 6.78
CA ILE A 234 -23.23 2.45 7.28
C ILE A 234 -24.41 2.17 8.22
N ALA A 235 -24.92 3.20 8.91
CA ALA A 235 -26.04 3.06 9.84
C ALA A 235 -27.41 2.97 9.17
N LYS A 236 -27.52 3.26 7.88
CA LYS A 236 -28.74 3.16 7.06
C LYS A 236 -28.95 1.76 6.52
#